data_156c99dce64e1cd484f4f4993c12b57c
#
_entry.id   156c99dce64e1cd484f4f4993c12b57c
#
_cell.length_a   1.000
_cell.length_b   1.000
_cell.length_c   1.000
_cell.angle_alpha   90.00
_cell.angle_beta   90.00
_cell.angle_gamma   90.00
#
_symmetry.space_group_name_H-M   'P 1'
#
loop_
_entity.id
_entity.type
_entity.pdbx_description
1 polymer ?
#
loop_
_entity_poly.entity_id
_entity_poly.type
_entity_poly.pdbx_seq_one_letter_code
_entity_poly.pdbx_strand_id
1 'polypeptide(L)'
;SSDLGDGFSLTEEILPAIAGHDLLVLCNPNNPTGTVAPKKLMTKILEECNKQSCLLLVDECFMDFTDRRGTLTDCFRSTLLVPQTPNLIILKAFTKTFAMPGLRLGYCMTYNRELLHKMVLCGPCWNVSVPAMACGQAALQDKGFLRRTRSYLKVERQRLIDGITRLGGGVYGSKANYIFFRYPDKTLHQKLCD
;
A
#
# COMPACT_ATOMS: atom_id res chain seq x y z
N SER A 1 -4.67 13.88 -11.45
CA SER A 1 -5.56 13.28 -10.47
C SER A 1 -6.89 13.02 -11.13
N SER A 2 -7.18 11.78 -11.41
CA SER A 2 -8.51 11.39 -11.86
C SER A 2 -9.50 11.79 -10.78
N ASP A 3 -10.55 12.49 -11.15
CA ASP A 3 -11.79 12.56 -10.38
C ASP A 3 -12.33 11.13 -10.32
N LEU A 4 -11.79 10.40 -9.36
CA LEU A 4 -12.28 9.07 -9.04
C LEU A 4 -13.70 9.28 -8.54
N GLY A 5 -14.68 8.78 -9.27
CA GLY A 5 -16.09 8.90 -8.95
C GLY A 5 -16.42 8.61 -7.49
N ASP A 6 -17.66 8.57 -7.12
CA ASP A 6 -18.11 8.42 -5.74
C ASP A 6 -17.31 7.37 -4.95
N GLY A 7 -16.50 7.83 -3.98
CA GLY A 7 -15.73 7.00 -3.06
C GLY A 7 -14.24 6.80 -3.37
N PHE A 8 -13.67 7.49 -4.34
CA PHE A 8 -12.22 7.43 -4.66
C PHE A 8 -11.71 6.00 -4.93
N SER A 9 -12.52 5.16 -5.53
CA SER A 9 -12.16 3.78 -5.85
C SER A 9 -11.50 3.69 -7.22
N LEU A 10 -10.42 2.91 -7.30
CA LEU A 10 -9.81 2.58 -8.59
C LEU A 10 -10.77 1.70 -9.40
N THR A 11 -10.95 2.03 -10.69
CA THR A 11 -11.83 1.30 -11.62
C THR A 11 -11.07 0.77 -12.83
N GLU A 12 -11.75 0.02 -13.71
CA GLU A 12 -11.17 -0.50 -14.96
C GLU A 12 -10.86 0.60 -15.98
N GLU A 13 -11.31 1.83 -15.76
CA GLU A 13 -10.99 3.00 -16.59
C GLU A 13 -9.50 3.33 -16.65
N ILE A 14 -8.71 2.82 -15.70
CA ILE A 14 -7.24 2.95 -15.74
C ILE A 14 -6.60 2.12 -16.86
N LEU A 15 -7.23 1.03 -17.31
CA LEU A 15 -6.60 0.09 -18.24
C LEU A 15 -6.19 0.75 -19.58
N PRO A 16 -7.04 1.55 -20.25
CA PRO A 16 -6.63 2.23 -21.47
C PRO A 16 -5.49 3.24 -21.27
N ALA A 17 -5.37 3.80 -20.06
CA ALA A 17 -4.33 4.79 -19.76
C ALA A 17 -2.93 4.18 -19.57
N ILE A 18 -2.79 2.84 -19.56
CA ILE A 18 -1.48 2.18 -19.43
C ILE A 18 -0.69 2.26 -20.73
N ALA A 19 -1.37 2.26 -21.87
CA ALA A 19 -0.72 2.29 -23.17
C ALA A 19 0.17 3.51 -23.34
N GLY A 20 1.39 3.31 -23.84
CA GLY A 20 2.37 4.37 -24.11
C GLY A 20 3.08 4.90 -22.85
N HIS A 21 2.95 4.23 -21.71
CA HIS A 21 3.66 4.58 -20.49
C HIS A 21 4.66 3.50 -20.09
N ASP A 22 5.84 3.92 -19.62
CA ASP A 22 6.91 3.02 -19.18
C ASP A 22 6.71 2.53 -17.74
N LEU A 23 6.00 3.32 -16.91
CA LEU A 23 5.82 3.07 -15.48
C LEU A 23 4.42 3.49 -15.03
N LEU A 24 3.74 2.56 -14.35
CA LEU A 24 2.52 2.84 -13.59
C LEU A 24 2.82 2.69 -12.09
N VAL A 25 2.50 3.71 -11.30
CA VAL A 25 2.65 3.69 -9.84
C VAL A 25 1.28 3.70 -9.18
N LEU A 26 1.00 2.72 -8.34
CA LEU A 26 -0.26 2.59 -7.60
C LEU A 26 0.00 2.40 -6.11
N CYS A 27 -0.75 3.12 -5.28
CA CYS A 27 -0.83 2.86 -3.83
C CYS A 27 -2.03 1.94 -3.55
N ASN A 28 -1.79 0.79 -2.91
CA ASN A 28 -2.86 -0.14 -2.55
C ASN A 28 -2.61 -0.77 -1.16
N PRO A 29 -3.29 -0.35 -0.09
CA PRO A 29 -4.36 0.67 -0.01
C PRO A 29 -3.91 2.06 -0.44
N ASN A 30 -4.85 2.80 -1.04
CA ASN A 30 -4.56 4.17 -1.45
C ASN A 30 -4.42 5.10 -0.24
N ASN A 31 -3.41 5.92 -0.22
CA ASN A 31 -3.24 7.00 0.74
C ASN A 31 -3.52 8.35 0.03
N PRO A 32 -4.48 9.17 0.49
CA PRO A 32 -5.06 9.18 1.85
C PRO A 32 -6.41 8.47 2.02
N THR A 33 -7.03 7.94 0.97
CA THR A 33 -8.43 7.49 0.99
C THR A 33 -8.66 6.21 1.78
N GLY A 34 -7.63 5.36 1.95
CA GLY A 34 -7.74 4.06 2.59
C GLY A 34 -8.54 3.02 1.79
N THR A 35 -8.87 3.30 0.53
CA THR A 35 -9.53 2.34 -0.36
C THR A 35 -8.58 1.23 -0.77
N VAL A 36 -9.11 0.03 -0.96
CA VAL A 36 -8.36 -1.15 -1.44
C VAL A 36 -8.94 -1.58 -2.77
N ALA A 37 -8.09 -1.60 -3.80
CA ALA A 37 -8.49 -2.11 -5.10
C ALA A 37 -8.74 -3.63 -5.03
N PRO A 38 -9.81 -4.14 -5.66
CA PRO A 38 -10.09 -5.57 -5.71
C PRO A 38 -8.95 -6.34 -6.39
N LYS A 39 -8.64 -7.54 -5.89
CA LYS A 39 -7.57 -8.39 -6.47
C LYS A 39 -7.77 -8.63 -7.96
N LYS A 40 -9.03 -8.85 -8.40
CA LYS A 40 -9.37 -9.03 -9.82
C LYS A 40 -8.94 -7.85 -10.68
N LEU A 41 -9.16 -6.62 -10.21
CA LEU A 41 -8.73 -5.41 -10.92
C LEU A 41 -7.20 -5.30 -10.93
N MET A 42 -6.55 -5.51 -9.79
CA MET A 42 -5.08 -5.49 -9.71
C MET A 42 -4.42 -6.52 -10.64
N THR A 43 -5.03 -7.71 -10.78
CA THR A 43 -4.57 -8.73 -11.73
C THR A 43 -4.72 -8.26 -13.18
N LYS A 44 -5.87 -7.69 -13.55
CA LYS A 44 -6.07 -7.13 -14.90
C LYS A 44 -5.07 -6.00 -15.22
N ILE A 45 -4.79 -5.13 -14.25
CA ILE A 45 -3.79 -4.07 -14.40
C ILE A 45 -2.41 -4.67 -14.67
N LEU A 46 -2.00 -5.68 -13.90
CA LEU A 46 -0.72 -6.37 -14.11
C LEU A 46 -0.64 -7.04 -15.47
N GLU A 47 -1.71 -7.72 -15.90
CA GLU A 47 -1.80 -8.34 -17.23
C GLU A 47 -1.65 -7.29 -18.33
N GLU A 48 -2.32 -6.16 -18.21
CA GLU A 48 -2.22 -5.07 -19.18
C GLU A 48 -0.82 -4.43 -19.18
N CYS A 49 -0.25 -4.18 -18.01
CA CYS A 49 1.14 -3.72 -17.89
C CYS A 49 2.13 -4.67 -18.58
N ASN A 50 1.95 -5.98 -18.44
CA ASN A 50 2.79 -6.97 -19.11
C ASN A 50 2.64 -6.90 -20.65
N LYS A 51 1.42 -6.73 -21.18
CA LYS A 51 1.18 -6.58 -22.63
C LYS A 51 1.83 -5.33 -23.20
N GLN A 52 1.78 -4.23 -22.46
CA GLN A 52 2.31 -2.92 -22.87
C GLN A 52 3.80 -2.74 -22.54
N SER A 53 4.46 -3.73 -21.96
CA SER A 53 5.83 -3.61 -21.43
C SER A 53 6.00 -2.47 -20.41
N CYS A 54 4.92 -2.10 -19.73
CA CYS A 54 4.88 -1.08 -18.69
C CYS A 54 5.27 -1.70 -17.34
N LEU A 55 6.14 -1.04 -16.59
CA LEU A 55 6.51 -1.47 -15.24
C LEU A 55 5.42 -1.08 -14.25
N LEU A 56 4.87 -2.04 -13.50
CA LEU A 56 3.91 -1.79 -12.43
C LEU A 56 4.61 -1.75 -11.07
N LEU A 57 4.63 -0.59 -10.44
CA LEU A 57 5.06 -0.40 -9.06
C LEU A 57 3.85 -0.25 -8.15
N VAL A 58 3.68 -1.18 -7.20
CA VAL A 58 2.58 -1.15 -6.23
C VAL A 58 3.14 -0.88 -4.84
N ASP A 59 2.75 0.25 -4.26
CA ASP A 59 3.02 0.56 -2.87
C ASP A 59 1.99 -0.15 -1.96
N GLU A 60 2.40 -1.27 -1.37
CA GLU A 60 1.63 -2.03 -0.40
C GLU A 60 2.05 -1.77 1.05
N CYS A 61 2.66 -0.64 1.36
CA CYS A 61 3.13 -0.32 2.71
C CYS A 61 2.05 -0.39 3.80
N PHE A 62 0.79 -0.19 3.43
CA PHE A 62 -0.36 -0.27 4.35
C PHE A 62 -1.20 -1.55 4.20
N MET A 63 -0.88 -2.42 3.26
CA MET A 63 -1.66 -3.63 2.96
C MET A 63 -1.76 -4.58 4.16
N ASP A 64 -0.73 -4.64 4.99
CA ASP A 64 -0.69 -5.54 6.15
C ASP A 64 -1.68 -5.17 7.26
N PHE A 65 -2.25 -3.97 7.24
CA PHE A 65 -3.33 -3.53 8.15
C PHE A 65 -4.73 -3.95 7.69
N THR A 66 -4.85 -4.46 6.47
CA THR A 66 -6.11 -4.89 5.86
C THR A 66 -6.32 -6.41 5.96
N ASP A 67 -7.42 -6.92 5.39
CA ASP A 67 -7.64 -8.35 5.18
C ASP A 67 -6.82 -8.94 4.01
N ARG A 68 -6.01 -8.09 3.35
CA ARG A 68 -5.11 -8.44 2.24
C ARG A 68 -5.79 -8.98 0.97
N ARG A 69 -7.09 -8.83 0.81
CA ARG A 69 -7.82 -9.33 -0.38
C ARG A 69 -7.40 -8.67 -1.69
N GLY A 70 -6.80 -7.48 -1.64
CA GLY A 70 -6.30 -6.74 -2.81
C GLY A 70 -4.81 -6.90 -3.08
N THR A 71 -4.06 -7.71 -2.30
CA THR A 71 -2.60 -7.83 -2.45
C THR A 71 -2.18 -8.57 -3.70
N LEU A 72 -1.11 -8.09 -4.34
CA LEU A 72 -0.33 -8.82 -5.35
C LEU A 72 0.87 -9.57 -4.75
N THR A 73 1.17 -9.39 -3.45
CA THR A 73 2.27 -10.12 -2.78
C THR A 73 2.18 -11.63 -2.97
N ASP A 74 0.97 -12.17 -3.10
CA ASP A 74 0.77 -13.62 -3.31
C ASP A 74 1.36 -14.11 -4.64
N CYS A 75 1.58 -13.23 -5.62
CA CYS A 75 2.28 -13.55 -6.86
C CYS A 75 3.71 -14.06 -6.60
N PHE A 76 4.33 -13.68 -5.49
CA PHE A 76 5.68 -14.13 -5.10
C PHE A 76 5.69 -15.38 -4.23
N ARG A 77 4.52 -15.87 -3.79
CA ARG A 77 4.41 -17.05 -2.94
C ARG A 77 4.16 -18.34 -3.71
N SER A 78 3.64 -18.23 -4.91
CA SER A 78 3.28 -19.39 -5.74
C SER A 78 4.36 -19.64 -6.78
N THR A 79 5.21 -20.62 -6.57
CA THR A 79 6.19 -21.10 -7.56
C THR A 79 5.54 -21.80 -8.75
N LEU A 80 4.26 -22.13 -8.66
CA LEU A 80 3.54 -22.92 -9.66
C LEU A 80 2.60 -22.13 -10.56
N LEU A 81 2.21 -20.89 -10.20
CA LEU A 81 1.14 -20.16 -10.88
C LEU A 81 1.59 -18.84 -11.51
N VAL A 82 2.82 -18.42 -11.31
CA VAL A 82 3.30 -17.17 -11.90
C VAL A 82 4.57 -17.45 -12.67
N PRO A 83 4.47 -17.65 -13.98
CA PRO A 83 5.61 -17.43 -14.81
C PRO A 83 5.91 -15.94 -14.70
N GLN A 84 6.87 -15.62 -13.81
CA GLN A 84 7.66 -14.44 -13.90
C GLN A 84 6.89 -13.18 -14.36
N THR A 85 6.45 -12.39 -13.42
CA THR A 85 5.96 -11.03 -13.71
C THR A 85 7.16 -10.07 -13.60
N PRO A 86 8.02 -9.97 -14.63
CA PRO A 86 9.23 -9.14 -14.57
C PRO A 86 8.86 -7.65 -14.45
N ASN A 87 7.65 -7.30 -14.84
CA ASN A 87 7.15 -5.93 -14.80
C ASN A 87 6.41 -5.59 -13.51
N LEU A 88 6.58 -6.35 -12.43
CA LEU A 88 5.99 -6.05 -11.13
C LEU A 88 7.04 -5.74 -10.08
N ILE A 89 6.88 -4.59 -9.39
CA ILE A 89 7.58 -4.26 -8.15
C ILE A 89 6.54 -4.01 -7.07
N ILE A 90 6.70 -4.64 -5.91
CA ILE A 90 5.89 -4.35 -4.72
C ILE A 90 6.78 -3.74 -3.65
N LEU A 91 6.34 -2.61 -3.09
CA LEU A 91 6.98 -1.96 -1.94
C LEU A 91 6.30 -2.38 -0.65
N LYS A 92 7.10 -2.60 0.38
CA LYS A 92 6.68 -2.88 1.76
C LYS A 92 7.48 -2.07 2.75
N ALA A 93 6.85 -1.66 3.86
CA ALA A 93 7.49 -0.82 4.86
C ALA A 93 7.34 -1.39 6.28
N PHE A 94 8.45 -1.69 6.92
CA PHE A 94 8.51 -1.98 8.36
C PHE A 94 8.15 -0.75 9.19
N THR A 95 8.48 0.43 8.69
CA THR A 95 8.19 1.71 9.34
C THR A 95 6.72 1.87 9.74
N LYS A 96 5.81 1.30 8.93
CA LYS A 96 4.36 1.32 9.16
C LYS A 96 3.92 0.05 9.88
N THR A 97 4.22 -1.09 9.27
CA THR A 97 3.75 -2.42 9.70
C THR A 97 4.15 -2.75 11.13
N PHE A 98 5.35 -2.37 11.58
CA PHE A 98 5.90 -2.65 12.91
C PHE A 98 6.13 -1.40 13.76
N ALA A 99 5.50 -0.27 13.41
CA ALA A 99 5.56 0.98 14.16
C ALA A 99 6.98 1.46 14.48
N MET A 100 7.91 1.33 13.53
CA MET A 100 9.31 1.74 13.69
C MET A 100 9.73 2.83 12.67
N PRO A 101 9.06 4.00 12.62
CA PRO A 101 9.29 4.99 11.57
C PRO A 101 10.70 5.59 11.59
N GLY A 102 11.33 5.70 12.76
CA GLY A 102 12.69 6.25 12.92
C GLY A 102 13.79 5.36 12.36
N LEU A 103 13.57 4.04 12.22
CA LEU A 103 14.57 3.09 11.74
C LEU A 103 14.72 3.03 10.23
N ARG A 104 13.82 3.64 9.48
CA ARG A 104 13.87 3.76 8.02
C ARG A 104 14.04 2.43 7.27
N LEU A 105 13.30 1.38 7.67
CA LEU A 105 13.38 0.04 7.09
C LEU A 105 12.18 -0.25 6.19
N GLY A 106 12.48 -0.73 4.99
CA GLY A 106 11.50 -1.21 4.02
C GLY A 106 12.18 -2.16 3.04
N TYR A 107 11.43 -2.73 2.13
CA TYR A 107 11.94 -3.60 1.08
C TYR A 107 11.04 -3.57 -0.15
N CYS A 108 11.60 -3.98 -1.27
CA CYS A 108 10.84 -4.25 -2.48
C CYS A 108 10.93 -5.74 -2.86
N MET A 109 9.98 -6.19 -3.66
CA MET A 109 9.95 -7.52 -4.25
C MET A 109 9.75 -7.40 -5.75
N THR A 110 10.58 -8.08 -6.53
CA THR A 110 10.45 -8.20 -7.98
C THR A 110 11.10 -9.48 -8.46
N TYR A 111 10.63 -10.06 -9.56
CA TYR A 111 11.33 -11.13 -10.28
C TYR A 111 12.34 -10.61 -11.31
N ASN A 112 12.34 -9.30 -11.58
CA ASN A 112 13.27 -8.68 -12.51
C ASN A 112 14.64 -8.50 -11.85
N ARG A 113 15.52 -9.50 -12.02
CA ARG A 113 16.87 -9.49 -11.43
C ARG A 113 17.75 -8.37 -11.97
N GLU A 114 17.63 -8.05 -13.26
CA GLU A 114 18.39 -6.96 -13.88
C GLU A 114 18.00 -5.61 -13.28
N LEU A 115 16.68 -5.36 -13.16
CA LEU A 115 16.17 -4.15 -12.52
C LEU A 115 16.63 -4.06 -11.07
N LEU A 116 16.53 -5.16 -10.30
CA LEU A 116 17.00 -5.21 -8.92
C LEU A 116 18.48 -4.87 -8.82
N HIS A 117 19.32 -5.40 -9.72
CA HIS A 117 20.75 -5.08 -9.77
C HIS A 117 20.99 -3.59 -10.04
N LYS A 118 20.28 -3.01 -11.02
CA LYS A 118 20.35 -1.56 -11.30
C LYS A 118 19.92 -0.72 -10.09
N MET A 119 18.86 -1.11 -9.39
CA MET A 119 18.41 -0.43 -8.18
C MET A 119 19.48 -0.46 -7.08
N VAL A 120 20.16 -1.58 -6.89
CA VAL A 120 21.26 -1.70 -5.91
C VAL A 120 22.42 -0.78 -6.28
N LEU A 121 22.82 -0.73 -7.56
CA LEU A 121 23.90 0.13 -8.03
C LEU A 121 23.61 1.62 -7.90
N CYS A 122 22.34 2.03 -8.01
CA CYS A 122 21.90 3.41 -7.84
C CYS A 122 21.65 3.80 -6.38
N GLY A 123 21.61 2.81 -5.48
CA GLY A 123 21.37 3.03 -4.05
C GLY A 123 22.62 3.43 -3.27
N PRO A 124 22.47 3.96 -2.05
CA PRO A 124 23.61 4.24 -1.18
C PRO A 124 24.27 2.94 -0.69
N CYS A 125 25.59 2.96 -0.48
CA CYS A 125 26.36 1.78 -0.06
C CYS A 125 25.92 1.20 1.29
N TRP A 126 25.43 1.99 2.20
CA TRP A 126 25.00 1.59 3.55
C TRP A 126 23.51 1.96 3.76
N ASN A 127 22.64 1.41 2.90
CA ASN A 127 21.21 1.77 2.87
C ASN A 127 20.40 1.29 4.07
N VAL A 128 20.89 0.29 4.83
CA VAL A 128 20.22 -0.24 6.03
C VAL A 128 21.18 -0.18 7.22
N SER A 129 20.76 0.52 8.27
CA SER A 129 21.56 0.63 9.50
C SER A 129 21.53 -0.66 10.33
N VAL A 130 22.57 -0.90 11.14
CA VAL A 130 22.65 -2.06 12.04
C VAL A 130 21.45 -2.12 12.99
N PRO A 131 21.01 -1.02 13.64
CA PRO A 131 19.80 -1.04 14.45
C PRO A 131 18.55 -1.43 13.67
N ALA A 132 18.40 -0.94 12.42
CA ALA A 132 17.27 -1.30 11.56
C ALA A 132 17.25 -2.80 11.24
N MET A 133 18.42 -3.40 10.95
CA MET A 133 18.52 -4.85 10.72
C MET A 133 18.12 -5.65 11.95
N ALA A 134 18.66 -5.32 13.11
CA ALA A 134 18.39 -6.03 14.37
C ALA A 134 16.88 -5.94 14.73
N CYS A 135 16.30 -4.74 14.67
CA CYS A 135 14.88 -4.54 14.94
C CYS A 135 13.99 -5.24 13.90
N GLY A 136 14.38 -5.22 12.63
CA GLY A 136 13.66 -5.92 11.57
C GLY A 136 13.63 -7.43 11.78
N GLN A 137 14.74 -8.04 12.14
CA GLN A 137 14.82 -9.46 12.49
C GLN A 137 13.93 -9.81 13.69
N ALA A 138 14.00 -9.01 14.77
CA ALA A 138 13.16 -9.20 15.95
C ALA A 138 11.67 -9.07 15.62
N ALA A 139 11.29 -8.07 14.80
CA ALA A 139 9.91 -7.86 14.37
C ALA A 139 9.34 -9.07 13.59
N LEU A 140 10.14 -9.69 12.74
CA LEU A 140 9.73 -10.88 11.98
C LEU A 140 9.54 -12.13 12.84
N GLN A 141 10.15 -12.18 14.02
CA GLN A 141 9.97 -13.29 14.97
C GLN A 141 8.62 -13.23 15.71
N ASP A 142 8.04 -12.04 15.90
CA ASP A 142 6.71 -11.90 16.53
C ASP A 142 5.60 -12.21 15.51
N LYS A 143 5.36 -13.49 15.25
CA LYS A 143 4.32 -13.97 14.34
C LYS A 143 2.90 -13.57 14.74
N GLY A 144 2.69 -13.14 15.99
CA GLY A 144 1.40 -12.71 16.51
C GLY A 144 1.11 -11.22 16.31
N PHE A 145 2.15 -10.40 16.09
CA PHE A 145 2.05 -8.95 16.05
C PHE A 145 0.96 -8.44 15.09
N LEU A 146 1.04 -8.81 13.82
CA LEU A 146 0.09 -8.36 12.80
C LEU A 146 -1.36 -8.75 13.11
N ARG A 147 -1.58 -9.94 13.66
CA ARG A 147 -2.92 -10.39 14.05
C ARG A 147 -3.47 -9.50 15.18
N ARG A 148 -2.69 -9.24 16.22
CA ARG A 148 -3.09 -8.35 17.33
C ARG A 148 -3.36 -6.94 16.82
N THR A 149 -2.47 -6.40 15.99
CA THR A 149 -2.60 -5.07 15.38
C THR A 149 -3.88 -4.94 14.56
N ARG A 150 -4.20 -5.91 13.69
CA ARG A 150 -5.44 -5.88 12.89
C ARG A 150 -6.68 -5.93 13.77
N SER A 151 -6.70 -6.77 14.81
CA SER A 151 -7.81 -6.85 15.74
C SER A 151 -8.03 -5.52 16.47
N TYR A 152 -6.98 -4.90 16.95
CA TYR A 152 -7.02 -3.59 17.59
C TYR A 152 -7.52 -2.51 16.61
N LEU A 153 -6.92 -2.41 15.43
CA LEU A 153 -7.28 -1.43 14.41
C LEU A 153 -8.75 -1.57 13.96
N LYS A 154 -9.29 -2.78 13.91
CA LYS A 154 -10.69 -2.98 13.54
C LYS A 154 -11.63 -2.28 14.53
N VAL A 155 -11.36 -2.41 15.82
CA VAL A 155 -12.17 -1.79 16.89
C VAL A 155 -11.98 -0.27 16.89
N GLU A 156 -10.74 0.20 16.91
CA GLU A 156 -10.45 1.63 17.00
C GLU A 156 -10.89 2.40 15.73
N ARG A 157 -10.74 1.81 14.57
CA ARG A 157 -11.24 2.40 13.32
C ARG A 157 -12.76 2.60 13.38
N GLN A 158 -13.50 1.59 13.82
CA GLN A 158 -14.96 1.72 13.94
C GLN A 158 -15.34 2.78 14.95
N ARG A 159 -14.68 2.82 16.12
CA ARG A 159 -14.90 3.85 17.14
C ARG A 159 -14.70 5.26 16.60
N LEU A 160 -13.63 5.47 15.82
CA LEU A 160 -13.35 6.77 15.21
C LEU A 160 -14.37 7.12 14.11
N ILE A 161 -14.75 6.17 13.26
CA ILE A 161 -15.76 6.35 12.22
C ILE A 161 -17.09 6.77 12.84
N ASP A 162 -17.52 6.08 13.89
CA ASP A 162 -18.77 6.39 14.61
C ASP A 162 -18.70 7.79 15.26
N GLY A 163 -17.53 8.15 15.81
CA GLY A 163 -17.30 9.48 16.38
C GLY A 163 -17.39 10.59 15.33
N ILE A 164 -16.67 10.44 14.21
CA ILE A 164 -16.67 11.41 13.11
C ILE A 164 -18.09 11.56 12.52
N THR A 165 -18.80 10.45 12.32
CA THR A 165 -20.15 10.45 11.76
C THR A 165 -21.14 11.14 12.71
N ARG A 166 -21.06 10.91 14.02
CA ARG A 166 -21.90 11.61 15.03
C ARG A 166 -21.67 13.11 15.03
N LEU A 167 -20.48 13.56 14.69
CA LEU A 167 -20.14 14.97 14.55
C LEU A 167 -20.52 15.56 13.19
N GLY A 168 -21.18 14.80 12.30
CA GLY A 168 -21.62 15.25 10.97
C GLY A 168 -20.55 15.11 9.88
N GLY A 169 -19.44 14.41 10.15
CA GLY A 169 -18.41 14.10 9.14
C GLY A 169 -18.81 12.94 8.23
N GLY A 170 -18.48 13.03 6.96
CA GLY A 170 -18.61 11.93 5.98
C GLY A 170 -17.28 11.17 5.84
N VAL A 171 -17.29 9.86 6.09
CA VAL A 171 -16.09 9.01 6.03
C VAL A 171 -16.02 8.24 4.72
N TYR A 172 -14.86 8.18 4.09
CA TYR A 172 -14.59 7.45 2.86
C TYR A 172 -13.71 6.22 3.13
N GLY A 173 -14.06 5.11 2.53
CA GLY A 173 -13.29 3.88 2.23
C GLY A 173 -12.27 3.29 3.20
N SER A 174 -12.13 3.76 4.42
CA SER A 174 -11.07 3.44 5.38
C SER A 174 -10.86 1.94 5.65
N LYS A 175 -9.82 1.36 5.06
CA LYS A 175 -9.41 -0.05 5.26
C LYS A 175 -8.03 -0.19 5.94
N ALA A 176 -7.23 0.88 5.95
CA ALA A 176 -5.90 0.93 6.55
C ALA A 176 -5.95 1.43 8.02
N ASN A 177 -4.84 1.94 8.53
CA ASN A 177 -4.69 2.50 9.88
C ASN A 177 -4.85 4.02 9.93
N TYR A 178 -5.53 4.59 8.95
CA TYR A 178 -5.91 6.00 8.87
C TYR A 178 -7.33 6.11 8.33
N ILE A 179 -7.96 7.29 8.53
CA ILE A 179 -9.33 7.58 8.11
C ILE A 179 -9.30 8.84 7.26
N PHE A 180 -9.88 8.75 6.07
CA PHE A 180 -10.13 9.89 5.22
C PHE A 180 -11.58 10.32 5.37
N PHE A 181 -11.82 11.59 5.73
CA PHE A 181 -13.17 12.11 5.97
C PHE A 181 -13.33 13.54 5.47
N ARG A 182 -14.55 13.92 5.17
CA ARG A 182 -14.97 15.27 4.88
C ARG A 182 -15.72 15.83 6.07
N TYR A 183 -15.47 17.08 6.40
CA TYR A 183 -16.19 17.79 7.44
C TYR A 183 -16.74 19.13 6.90
N PRO A 184 -17.98 19.55 7.28
CA PRO A 184 -18.60 20.76 6.73
C PRO A 184 -17.89 22.05 7.12
N ASP A 185 -17.27 22.10 8.31
CA ASP A 185 -16.58 23.30 8.79
C ASP A 185 -15.22 23.46 8.08
N LYS A 186 -15.12 24.48 7.21
CA LYS A 186 -13.89 24.82 6.47
C LYS A 186 -12.73 25.28 7.37
N THR A 187 -13.02 25.65 8.62
CA THR A 187 -12.00 26.07 9.59
C THR A 187 -11.47 24.93 10.46
N LEU A 188 -11.98 23.70 10.28
CA LEU A 188 -11.57 22.54 11.07
C LEU A 188 -10.05 22.33 11.05
N HIS A 189 -9.41 22.48 9.87
CA HIS A 189 -7.97 22.32 9.76
C HIS A 189 -7.23 23.26 10.70
N GLN A 190 -7.58 24.55 10.69
CA GLN A 190 -6.97 25.55 11.59
C GLN A 190 -7.18 25.17 13.06
N LYS A 191 -8.39 24.82 13.44
CA LYS A 191 -8.75 24.44 14.83
C LYS A 191 -8.04 23.18 15.34
N LEU A 192 -7.56 22.35 14.44
CA LEU A 192 -6.79 21.14 14.79
C LEU A 192 -5.27 21.38 14.82
N CYS A 193 -4.80 22.49 14.24
CA CYS A 193 -3.39 22.88 14.25
C CYS A 193 -3.03 23.79 15.44
N ASP A 194 -4.01 24.53 15.98
CA ASP A 194 -3.88 25.38 17.17
C ASP A 194 -3.95 24.54 18.46
#